data_9da270dc5846178bbed91a67ea46537c
#
_entry.id   9da270dc5846178bbed91a67ea46537c
#
_cell.length_a   1.000
_cell.length_b   1.000
_cell.length_c   1.000
_cell.angle_alpha   90.00
_cell.angle_beta   90.00
_cell.angle_gamma   90.00
#
_symmetry.space_group_name_H-M   'P 1'
#
loop_
_entity.id
_entity.type
_entity.pdbx_description
1 polymer ?
#
loop_
_entity_poly.entity_id
_entity_poly.type
_entity_poly.pdbx_seq_one_letter_code
_entity_poly.pdbx_strand_id
1 'polypeptide(L)'
;SIFGIFFSNEDEVGDRNMSSVIRELNEEFTNKITEIQKNNEHDEFEINSNKAQWKDIISIYAVVISKGEEQTELVTLDDNKINKLKEIFWQMNTITSRVDEIEKEYEITDENGNTKTEKKKIKMLHIDITSKSLQEMIELYKLNEKQKVQLAELQKEEYNSMWTYMLSGSSGGSTSIVEVAKQYIGNVGGQPFWSWYGFSNRVEWCACFVSFCANECGYIEAGIIPKFASCQSEGVAWFQTCGLWQDRTYIPQAGDIIFFDWSNSNDGKADHVGIVDRVENNKVYTIEGNTSGDMCKQNVYDVG
;
A
#
# COMPACT_ATOMS: atom_id res chain seq x y z
N SER A 1 -29.10 -2.32 -6.07
CA SER A 1 -27.98 -2.79 -5.26
C SER A 1 -27.03 -1.62 -5.02
N ILE A 2 -26.58 -1.41 -3.78
CA ILE A 2 -25.64 -0.34 -3.41
C ILE A 2 -24.33 -0.44 -4.22
N PHE A 3 -23.99 -1.62 -4.69
CA PHE A 3 -22.83 -1.88 -5.56
C PHE A 3 -23.02 -1.41 -7.01
N GLY A 4 -24.24 -1.37 -7.55
CA GLY A 4 -24.51 -0.81 -8.87
C GLY A 4 -24.08 0.65 -9.02
N ILE A 5 -23.91 1.29 -7.90
CA ILE A 5 -23.47 2.68 -7.74
C ILE A 5 -21.97 2.85 -8.06
N PHE A 6 -21.14 1.81 -7.77
CA PHE A 6 -19.70 1.87 -7.97
C PHE A 6 -19.26 1.33 -9.33
N PHE A 7 -20.13 0.58 -10.04
CA PHE A 7 -19.80 -0.17 -11.25
C PHE A 7 -20.54 0.30 -12.51
N SER A 8 -21.29 1.39 -12.47
CA SER A 8 -21.77 2.01 -13.69
C SER A 8 -20.56 2.57 -14.42
N ASN A 9 -20.34 2.08 -15.65
CA ASN A 9 -19.28 2.55 -16.52
C ASN A 9 -19.16 4.06 -16.46
N GLU A 10 -17.98 4.55 -16.11
CA GLU A 10 -17.59 5.95 -16.21
C GLU A 10 -17.44 6.32 -17.69
N ASP A 11 -18.56 6.38 -18.43
CA ASP A 11 -18.59 7.05 -19.70
C ASP A 11 -18.67 8.56 -19.44
N GLU A 12 -17.50 9.18 -19.47
CA GLU A 12 -17.21 10.56 -19.84
C GLU A 12 -18.29 11.63 -19.56
N VAL A 13 -18.37 12.13 -18.32
CA VAL A 13 -18.75 13.52 -18.10
C VAL A 13 -17.90 14.11 -16.97
N GLY A 14 -16.70 14.60 -17.32
CA GLY A 14 -15.81 15.37 -16.44
C GLY A 14 -14.53 14.62 -16.03
N ASP A 15 -13.42 15.36 -15.98
CA ASP A 15 -12.05 14.86 -15.69
C ASP A 15 -11.83 14.27 -14.29
N ARG A 16 -12.85 14.05 -13.48
CA ARG A 16 -12.74 13.58 -12.09
C ARG A 16 -13.55 12.32 -11.83
N ASN A 17 -12.85 11.22 -11.70
CA ASN A 17 -13.40 9.95 -11.27
C ASN A 17 -12.97 9.60 -9.82
N MET A 18 -13.55 8.55 -9.24
CA MET A 18 -13.24 8.11 -7.87
C MET A 18 -11.75 7.84 -7.69
N SER A 19 -11.11 7.20 -8.66
CA SER A 19 -9.67 6.88 -8.62
C SER A 19 -8.81 8.15 -8.60
N SER A 20 -9.17 9.19 -9.34
CA SER A 20 -8.43 10.47 -9.31
C SER A 20 -8.54 11.18 -7.96
N VAL A 21 -9.70 11.11 -7.30
CA VAL A 21 -9.90 11.69 -5.96
C VAL A 21 -9.15 10.89 -4.90
N ILE A 22 -9.14 9.56 -5.00
CA ILE A 22 -8.34 8.68 -4.13
C ILE A 22 -6.86 9.04 -4.24
N ARG A 23 -6.36 9.23 -5.47
CA ARG A 23 -4.98 9.64 -5.73
C ARG A 23 -4.66 10.98 -5.10
N GLU A 24 -5.48 12.04 -5.36
CA GLU A 24 -5.31 13.35 -4.74
C GLU A 24 -5.21 13.27 -3.21
N LEU A 25 -6.07 12.47 -2.57
CA LEU A 25 -6.09 12.31 -1.12
C LEU A 25 -4.89 11.55 -0.58
N ASN A 26 -4.39 10.54 -1.31
CA ASN A 26 -3.16 9.85 -0.95
C ASN A 26 -1.94 10.78 -1.08
N GLU A 27 -1.88 11.60 -2.14
CA GLU A 27 -0.84 12.63 -2.31
C GLU A 27 -0.90 13.67 -1.17
N GLU A 28 -2.08 14.19 -0.86
CA GLU A 28 -2.29 15.15 0.22
C GLU A 28 -1.84 14.57 1.57
N PHE A 29 -2.14 13.29 1.81
CA PHE A 29 -1.73 12.58 3.02
C PHE A 29 -0.21 12.43 3.10
N THR A 30 0.44 12.00 2.00
CA THR A 30 1.90 11.86 1.91
C THR A 30 2.60 13.20 2.06
N ASN A 31 2.07 14.25 1.43
CA ASN A 31 2.61 15.59 1.54
C ASN A 31 2.59 16.10 2.98
N LYS A 32 1.51 15.83 3.74
CA LYS A 32 1.46 16.17 5.17
C LYS A 32 2.56 15.49 5.99
N ILE A 33 2.84 14.21 5.73
CA ILE A 33 3.94 13.49 6.39
C ILE A 33 5.28 14.13 6.04
N THR A 34 5.50 14.43 4.76
CA THR A 34 6.72 15.09 4.27
C THR A 34 6.90 16.49 4.89
N GLU A 35 5.81 17.25 5.01
CA GLU A 35 5.84 18.55 5.69
C GLU A 35 6.19 18.42 7.18
N ILE A 36 5.65 17.42 7.87
CA ILE A 36 6.00 17.14 9.27
C ILE A 36 7.49 16.84 9.39
N GLN A 37 8.04 15.98 8.54
CA GLN A 37 9.48 15.68 8.53
C GLN A 37 10.32 16.92 8.27
N LYS A 38 9.95 17.74 7.31
CA LYS A 38 10.68 18.97 6.94
C LYS A 38 10.63 20.04 8.02
N ASN A 39 9.52 20.15 8.74
CA ASN A 39 9.30 21.22 9.72
C ASN A 39 9.77 20.86 11.14
N ASN A 40 10.18 19.62 11.38
CA ASN A 40 10.70 19.16 12.67
C ASN A 40 12.16 18.74 12.51
N GLU A 41 13.06 19.42 13.22
CA GLU A 41 14.47 19.04 13.25
C GLU A 41 14.65 17.70 13.95
N HIS A 42 15.21 16.72 13.27
CA HIS A 42 15.41 15.36 13.76
C HIS A 42 16.65 14.73 13.13
N ASP A 43 17.23 13.76 13.83
CA ASP A 43 18.32 12.92 13.31
C ASP A 43 17.77 11.65 12.62
N GLU A 44 16.73 11.06 13.22
CA GLU A 44 16.04 9.88 12.71
C GLU A 44 14.52 10.05 12.89
N PHE A 45 13.74 9.26 12.14
CA PHE A 45 12.29 9.24 12.30
C PHE A 45 11.75 7.81 12.25
N GLU A 46 10.58 7.63 12.85
CA GLU A 46 9.76 6.42 12.71
C GLU A 46 8.30 6.79 12.44
N ILE A 47 7.62 5.95 11.68
CA ILE A 47 6.21 6.11 11.35
C ILE A 47 5.44 4.89 11.87
N ASN A 48 4.56 5.12 12.83
CA ASN A 48 3.60 4.13 13.29
C ASN A 48 2.31 4.35 12.53
N SER A 49 1.94 3.44 11.63
CA SER A 49 0.80 3.63 10.74
C SER A 49 -0.32 2.65 11.02
N ASN A 50 -1.48 3.20 11.34
CA ASN A 50 -2.77 2.53 11.32
C ASN A 50 -3.75 3.39 10.50
N LYS A 51 -3.45 3.57 9.20
CA LYS A 51 -4.27 4.33 8.26
C LYS A 51 -5.56 3.58 7.95
N ALA A 52 -6.68 4.31 7.87
CA ALA A 52 -7.96 3.73 7.44
C ALA A 52 -7.85 3.14 6.03
N GLN A 53 -8.43 1.98 5.84
CA GLN A 53 -8.48 1.35 4.52
C GLN A 53 -9.50 2.05 3.61
N TRP A 54 -9.19 2.13 2.33
CA TRP A 54 -10.09 2.74 1.34
C TRP A 54 -11.44 2.05 1.26
N LYS A 55 -11.51 0.74 1.45
CA LYS A 55 -12.76 0.00 1.58
C LYS A 55 -13.66 0.61 2.65
N ASP A 56 -13.13 0.90 3.83
CA ASP A 56 -13.88 1.46 4.95
C ASP A 56 -14.30 2.91 4.67
N ILE A 57 -13.37 3.72 4.16
CA ILE A 57 -13.63 5.13 3.81
C ILE A 57 -14.77 5.24 2.79
N ILE A 58 -14.69 4.48 1.70
CA ILE A 58 -15.70 4.52 0.63
C ILE A 58 -17.00 3.89 1.09
N SER A 59 -16.98 2.87 1.94
CA SER A 59 -18.20 2.29 2.52
C SER A 59 -18.94 3.30 3.39
N ILE A 60 -18.24 4.04 4.25
CA ILE A 60 -18.85 5.14 5.04
C ILE A 60 -19.37 6.24 4.12
N TYR A 61 -18.55 6.66 3.14
CA TYR A 61 -18.97 7.65 2.15
C TYR A 61 -20.27 7.24 1.45
N ALA A 62 -20.36 6.02 0.96
CA ALA A 62 -21.54 5.51 0.25
C ALA A 62 -22.80 5.58 1.10
N VAL A 63 -22.76 5.12 2.35
CA VAL A 63 -23.93 5.10 3.22
C VAL A 63 -24.31 6.48 3.74
N VAL A 64 -23.34 7.40 3.87
CA VAL A 64 -23.59 8.79 4.25
C VAL A 64 -24.29 9.55 3.11
N ILE A 65 -23.80 9.39 1.87
CA ILE A 65 -24.38 10.05 0.69
C ILE A 65 -25.77 9.48 0.35
N SER A 66 -25.92 8.14 0.37
CA SER A 66 -27.20 7.50 0.03
C SER A 66 -28.31 7.73 1.04
N LYS A 67 -27.97 8.15 2.27
CA LYS A 67 -28.93 8.31 3.39
C LYS A 67 -29.77 7.05 3.65
N GLY A 68 -29.32 5.88 3.17
CA GLY A 68 -30.04 4.61 3.24
C GLY A 68 -31.08 4.40 2.14
N GLU A 69 -31.07 5.21 1.08
CA GLU A 69 -31.93 5.05 -0.11
C GLU A 69 -31.25 4.19 -1.17
N GLU A 70 -32.03 3.35 -1.89
CA GLU A 70 -31.48 2.40 -2.87
C GLU A 70 -31.16 3.02 -4.24
N GLN A 71 -31.58 4.25 -4.50
CA GLN A 71 -31.50 4.91 -5.82
C GLN A 71 -30.77 6.26 -5.77
N THR A 72 -29.77 6.41 -4.93
CA THR A 72 -28.97 7.63 -4.96
C THR A 72 -28.00 7.59 -6.14
N GLU A 73 -28.01 8.59 -7.01
CA GLU A 73 -27.01 8.80 -8.07
C GLU A 73 -25.64 9.11 -7.44
N LEU A 74 -24.88 8.08 -7.15
CA LEU A 74 -23.49 8.20 -6.68
C LEU A 74 -22.50 8.27 -7.84
N VAL A 75 -22.98 7.99 -9.04
CA VAL A 75 -22.18 7.83 -10.27
C VAL A 75 -21.47 9.11 -10.70
N THR A 76 -22.05 10.28 -10.44
CA THR A 76 -21.42 11.54 -10.82
C THR A 76 -20.80 12.20 -9.60
N LEU A 77 -19.46 12.31 -9.58
CA LEU A 77 -18.72 13.02 -8.53
C LEU A 77 -18.76 14.53 -8.79
N ASP A 78 -19.75 15.21 -8.21
CA ASP A 78 -19.74 16.66 -8.12
C ASP A 78 -18.85 17.15 -6.97
N ASP A 79 -18.54 18.44 -6.93
CA ASP A 79 -17.68 19.04 -5.90
C ASP A 79 -18.19 18.79 -4.47
N ASN A 80 -19.51 18.72 -4.25
CA ASN A 80 -20.06 18.45 -2.91
C ASN A 80 -19.77 17.01 -2.47
N LYS A 81 -19.88 16.06 -3.38
CA LYS A 81 -19.58 14.64 -3.14
C LYS A 81 -18.10 14.44 -2.92
N ILE A 82 -17.23 15.09 -3.73
CA ILE A 82 -15.78 15.09 -3.55
C ILE A 82 -15.40 15.66 -2.18
N ASN A 83 -15.95 16.82 -1.82
CA ASN A 83 -15.70 17.43 -0.51
C ASN A 83 -16.15 16.53 0.64
N LYS A 84 -17.28 15.82 0.49
CA LYS A 84 -17.75 14.86 1.49
C LYS A 84 -16.81 13.67 1.61
N LEU A 85 -16.26 13.14 0.51
CA LEU A 85 -15.28 12.07 0.56
C LEU A 85 -13.99 12.55 1.25
N LYS A 86 -13.49 13.74 0.93
CA LYS A 86 -12.34 14.37 1.59
C LYS A 86 -12.57 14.55 3.09
N GLU A 87 -13.75 15.03 3.47
CA GLU A 87 -14.16 15.18 4.88
C GLU A 87 -14.09 13.82 5.60
N ILE A 88 -14.70 12.77 5.04
CA ILE A 88 -14.71 11.42 5.63
C ILE A 88 -13.29 10.86 5.74
N PHE A 89 -12.47 11.00 4.69
CA PHE A 89 -11.09 10.58 4.71
C PHE A 89 -10.32 11.20 5.89
N TRP A 90 -10.43 12.52 6.10
CA TRP A 90 -9.74 13.22 7.18
C TRP A 90 -10.41 13.06 8.55
N GLN A 91 -11.70 12.71 8.60
CA GLN A 91 -12.35 12.29 9.84
C GLN A 91 -11.87 10.90 10.29
N MET A 92 -11.62 10.01 9.35
CA MET A 92 -11.12 8.66 9.65
C MET A 92 -9.63 8.65 9.97
N ASN A 93 -8.83 9.52 9.38
CA ASN A 93 -7.37 9.51 9.54
C ASN A 93 -6.87 10.72 10.33
N THR A 94 -6.00 10.48 11.28
CA THR A 94 -5.32 11.52 12.06
C THR A 94 -3.82 11.29 12.00
N ILE A 95 -3.04 12.35 11.74
CA ILE A 95 -1.59 12.32 11.77
C ILE A 95 -1.14 13.23 12.92
N THR A 96 -0.38 12.68 13.85
CA THR A 96 0.26 13.42 14.93
C THR A 96 1.76 13.20 14.90
N SER A 97 2.52 14.12 15.47
CA SER A 97 3.97 13.97 15.57
C SER A 97 4.52 14.55 16.86
N ARG A 98 5.66 13.99 17.31
CA ARG A 98 6.45 14.51 18.42
C ARG A 98 7.92 14.24 18.13
N VAL A 99 8.79 15.05 18.71
CA VAL A 99 10.26 14.85 18.70
C VAL A 99 10.70 14.56 20.11
N ASP A 100 11.36 13.43 20.31
CA ASP A 100 11.92 13.02 21.58
C ASP A 100 13.46 12.97 21.50
N GLU A 101 14.17 13.39 22.55
CA GLU A 101 15.60 13.08 22.69
C GLU A 101 15.74 11.69 23.30
N ILE A 102 16.33 10.77 22.56
CA ILE A 102 16.59 9.40 23.01
C ILE A 102 18.09 9.09 22.98
N GLU A 103 18.52 8.16 23.83
CA GLU A 103 19.86 7.58 23.77
C GLU A 103 19.82 6.31 22.94
N LYS A 104 20.55 6.27 21.82
CA LYS A 104 20.63 5.12 20.93
C LYS A 104 22.03 4.54 20.91
N GLU A 105 22.11 3.23 20.91
CA GLU A 105 23.37 2.49 20.82
C GLU A 105 23.69 2.20 19.35
N TYR A 106 24.93 2.49 18.96
CA TYR A 106 25.46 2.21 17.62
C TYR A 106 26.68 1.30 17.73
N GLU A 107 26.73 0.28 16.89
CA GLU A 107 27.93 -0.53 16.70
C GLU A 107 28.85 0.17 15.71
N ILE A 108 30.05 0.54 16.15
CA ILE A 108 31.06 1.16 15.32
C ILE A 108 32.22 0.18 15.18
N THR A 109 32.54 -0.19 13.93
CA THR A 109 33.69 -1.06 13.61
C THR A 109 34.86 -0.18 13.21
N ASP A 110 36.01 -0.34 13.88
CA ASP A 110 37.25 0.37 13.57
C ASP A 110 37.94 -0.22 12.32
N GLU A 111 38.97 0.46 11.82
CA GLU A 111 39.77 0.02 10.65
C GLU A 111 40.44 -1.34 10.83
N ASN A 112 40.51 -1.86 12.04
CA ASN A 112 41.09 -3.15 12.40
C ASN A 112 40.05 -4.25 12.56
N GLY A 113 38.77 -3.94 12.32
CA GLY A 113 37.66 -4.90 12.43
C GLY A 113 37.12 -5.11 13.85
N ASN A 114 37.55 -4.29 14.84
CA ASN A 114 36.98 -4.37 16.20
C ASN A 114 35.72 -3.57 16.30
N THR A 115 34.66 -4.20 16.81
CA THR A 115 33.36 -3.56 17.02
C THR A 115 33.24 -3.07 18.45
N LYS A 116 32.85 -1.81 18.64
CA LYS A 116 32.49 -1.23 19.95
C LYS A 116 31.11 -0.60 19.87
N THR A 117 30.38 -0.61 20.98
CA THR A 117 29.09 0.05 21.12
C THR A 117 29.32 1.48 21.63
N GLU A 118 28.80 2.45 20.90
CA GLU A 118 28.75 3.85 21.35
C GLU A 118 27.32 4.30 21.56
N LYS A 119 27.08 5.02 22.66
CA LYS A 119 25.78 5.65 22.95
C LYS A 119 25.80 7.09 22.45
N LYS A 120 24.77 7.44 21.66
CA LYS A 120 24.61 8.81 21.13
C LYS A 120 23.20 9.30 21.45
N LYS A 121 23.10 10.53 21.91
CA LYS A 121 21.80 11.22 22.01
C LYS A 121 21.40 11.69 20.62
N ILE A 122 20.18 11.34 20.21
CA ILE A 122 19.59 11.74 18.95
C ILE A 122 18.20 12.29 19.16
N LYS A 123 17.78 13.18 18.25
CA LYS A 123 16.39 13.61 18.11
C LYS A 123 15.64 12.60 17.25
N MET A 124 14.70 11.88 17.83
CA MET A 124 13.82 10.94 17.14
C MET A 124 12.47 11.61 16.87
N LEU A 125 12.11 11.73 15.58
CA LEU A 125 10.79 12.18 15.18
C LEU A 125 9.85 10.97 15.11
N HIS A 126 8.83 10.95 15.95
CA HIS A 126 7.75 9.98 15.89
C HIS A 126 6.58 10.58 15.11
N ILE A 127 6.09 9.87 14.12
CA ILE A 127 4.89 10.21 13.35
C ILE A 127 3.88 9.10 13.58
N ASP A 128 2.80 9.41 14.28
CA ASP A 128 1.75 8.45 14.60
C ASP A 128 0.54 8.71 13.71
N ILE A 129 0.16 7.71 12.91
CA ILE A 129 -1.03 7.71 12.07
C ILE A 129 -2.05 6.80 12.73
N THR A 130 -3.21 7.36 13.05
CA THR A 130 -4.31 6.61 13.67
C THR A 130 -5.57 6.73 12.84
N SER A 131 -6.40 5.69 12.89
CA SER A 131 -7.70 5.71 12.21
C SER A 131 -8.84 5.45 13.17
N LYS A 132 -10.00 6.05 12.86
CA LYS A 132 -11.27 5.68 13.50
C LYS A 132 -11.80 4.38 12.88
N SER A 133 -12.34 3.54 13.73
CA SER A 133 -13.07 2.33 13.33
C SER A 133 -14.41 2.66 12.66
N LEU A 134 -14.98 1.70 11.93
CA LEU A 134 -16.31 1.82 11.38
C LEU A 134 -17.36 2.13 12.46
N GLN A 135 -17.22 1.57 13.67
CA GLN A 135 -18.14 1.83 14.78
C GLN A 135 -18.10 3.30 15.22
N GLU A 136 -16.91 3.88 15.35
CA GLU A 136 -16.76 5.31 15.68
C GLU A 136 -17.33 6.21 14.59
N MET A 137 -17.23 5.81 13.32
CA MET A 137 -17.83 6.54 12.21
C MET A 137 -19.37 6.42 12.17
N ILE A 138 -19.92 5.25 12.52
CA ILE A 138 -21.36 5.04 12.70
C ILE A 138 -21.90 6.02 13.74
N GLU A 139 -21.21 6.17 14.87
CA GLU A 139 -21.59 7.08 15.95
C GLU A 139 -21.44 8.56 15.55
N LEU A 140 -20.31 8.90 14.91
CA LEU A 140 -20.00 10.25 14.45
C LEU A 140 -21.06 10.78 13.46
N TYR A 141 -21.42 9.97 12.46
CA TYR A 141 -22.42 10.30 11.46
C TYR A 141 -23.86 9.96 11.86
N LYS A 142 -24.06 9.37 13.04
CA LYS A 142 -25.38 8.94 13.57
C LYS A 142 -26.15 8.12 12.55
N LEU A 143 -25.50 7.12 11.98
CA LEU A 143 -26.08 6.30 10.92
C LEU A 143 -27.36 5.61 11.42
N ASN A 144 -28.43 5.68 10.62
CA ASN A 144 -29.67 4.97 10.91
C ASN A 144 -29.56 3.47 10.61
N GLU A 145 -30.56 2.69 11.01
CA GLU A 145 -30.52 1.21 10.87
C GLU A 145 -30.38 0.76 9.41
N LYS A 146 -30.98 1.45 8.45
CA LYS A 146 -30.82 1.12 7.02
C LYS A 146 -29.39 1.33 6.56
N GLN A 147 -28.77 2.43 6.94
CA GLN A 147 -27.38 2.74 6.63
C GLN A 147 -26.41 1.71 7.27
N LYS A 148 -26.68 1.29 8.51
CA LYS A 148 -25.88 0.25 9.19
C LYS A 148 -25.97 -1.10 8.47
N VAL A 149 -27.16 -1.51 8.04
CA VAL A 149 -27.36 -2.74 7.26
C VAL A 149 -26.62 -2.65 5.93
N GLN A 150 -26.70 -1.52 5.23
CA GLN A 150 -25.96 -1.30 3.98
C GLN A 150 -24.45 -1.33 4.20
N LEU A 151 -23.96 -0.71 5.29
CA LEU A 151 -22.53 -0.74 5.64
C LEU A 151 -22.07 -2.16 5.91
N ALA A 152 -22.82 -2.94 6.69
CA ALA A 152 -22.51 -4.35 6.94
C ALA A 152 -22.48 -5.18 5.65
N GLU A 153 -23.37 -4.89 4.71
CA GLU A 153 -23.39 -5.52 3.39
C GLU A 153 -22.10 -5.22 2.62
N LEU A 154 -21.68 -3.95 2.56
CA LEU A 154 -20.46 -3.51 1.88
C LEU A 154 -19.18 -4.15 2.45
N GLN A 155 -19.21 -4.57 3.71
CA GLN A 155 -18.06 -5.16 4.41
C GLN A 155 -17.92 -6.67 4.25
N LYS A 156 -18.88 -7.36 3.63
CA LYS A 156 -18.81 -8.81 3.43
C LYS A 156 -17.58 -9.22 2.61
N GLU A 157 -17.01 -10.35 2.98
CA GLU A 157 -15.82 -10.91 2.31
C GLU A 157 -16.07 -11.26 0.84
N GLU A 158 -17.29 -11.69 0.51
CA GLU A 158 -17.68 -12.02 -0.88
C GLU A 158 -17.48 -10.87 -1.86
N TYR A 159 -17.36 -9.63 -1.38
CA TYR A 159 -17.14 -8.44 -2.20
C TYR A 159 -15.68 -7.97 -2.24
N ASN A 160 -14.75 -8.66 -1.58
CA ASN A 160 -13.35 -8.23 -1.54
C ASN A 160 -12.72 -8.14 -2.95
N SER A 161 -13.01 -9.07 -3.85
CA SER A 161 -12.53 -9.02 -5.24
C SER A 161 -13.06 -7.78 -6.00
N MET A 162 -14.29 -7.39 -5.73
CA MET A 162 -14.89 -6.17 -6.28
C MET A 162 -14.22 -4.91 -5.76
N TRP A 163 -13.95 -4.86 -4.44
CA TRP A 163 -13.22 -3.76 -3.82
C TRP A 163 -11.82 -3.63 -4.41
N THR A 164 -11.10 -4.75 -4.54
CA THR A 164 -9.78 -4.78 -5.18
C THR A 164 -9.85 -4.23 -6.60
N TYR A 165 -10.80 -4.70 -7.42
CA TYR A 165 -10.99 -4.20 -8.79
C TYR A 165 -11.27 -2.70 -8.85
N MET A 166 -12.17 -2.20 -8.00
CA MET A 166 -12.54 -0.77 -7.95
C MET A 166 -11.37 0.11 -7.49
N LEU A 167 -10.62 -0.33 -6.46
CA LEU A 167 -9.51 0.43 -5.90
C LEU A 167 -8.25 0.38 -6.76
N SER A 168 -8.04 -0.69 -7.52
CA SER A 168 -6.95 -0.81 -8.50
C SER A 168 -7.15 0.04 -9.75
N GLY A 169 -8.32 0.66 -9.88
CA GLY A 169 -8.66 1.52 -11.02
C GLY A 169 -9.07 0.72 -12.25
N SER A 170 -10.35 0.72 -12.57
CA SER A 170 -10.86 0.31 -13.86
C SER A 170 -10.68 1.42 -14.90
N SER A 171 -9.55 2.12 -14.89
CA SER A 171 -9.20 2.99 -15.99
C SER A 171 -8.87 2.10 -17.18
N GLY A 172 -9.64 2.18 -18.21
CA GLY A 172 -9.40 1.48 -19.45
C GLY A 172 -7.97 1.73 -19.91
N GLY A 173 -7.13 0.68 -19.82
CA GLY A 173 -5.69 0.77 -20.05
C GLY A 173 -4.82 0.42 -18.85
N SER A 174 -5.37 0.00 -17.74
CA SER A 174 -4.57 -0.50 -16.59
C SER A 174 -3.78 -1.74 -17.01
N THR A 175 -2.54 -1.51 -17.42
CA THR A 175 -1.54 -2.56 -17.57
C THR A 175 -1.39 -3.22 -16.20
N SER A 176 -1.64 -4.53 -16.08
CA SER A 176 -1.48 -5.21 -14.81
C SER A 176 -0.01 -5.15 -14.36
N ILE A 177 0.24 -5.21 -13.05
CA ILE A 177 1.61 -5.21 -12.52
C ILE A 177 2.46 -6.33 -13.14
N VAL A 178 1.83 -7.44 -13.50
CA VAL A 178 2.45 -8.57 -14.21
C VAL A 178 2.93 -8.15 -15.60
N GLU A 179 2.10 -7.45 -16.36
CA GLU A 179 2.46 -6.98 -17.72
C GLU A 179 3.57 -5.93 -17.67
N VAL A 180 3.56 -5.05 -16.68
CA VAL A 180 4.68 -4.12 -16.43
C VAL A 180 5.95 -4.90 -16.13
N ALA A 181 5.89 -5.84 -15.17
CA ALA A 181 7.05 -6.63 -14.76
C ALA A 181 7.66 -7.43 -15.92
N LYS A 182 6.83 -8.00 -16.80
CA LYS A 182 7.28 -8.75 -17.99
C LYS A 182 8.15 -7.94 -18.93
N GLN A 183 7.93 -6.64 -19.05
CA GLN A 183 8.70 -5.77 -19.95
C GLN A 183 10.17 -5.66 -19.52
N TYR A 184 10.46 -5.93 -18.26
CA TYR A 184 11.80 -5.80 -17.68
C TYR A 184 12.55 -7.12 -17.54
N ILE A 185 11.97 -8.25 -17.95
CA ILE A 185 12.68 -9.55 -17.97
C ILE A 185 13.93 -9.40 -18.84
N GLY A 186 15.08 -9.80 -18.27
CA GLY A 186 16.39 -9.65 -18.89
C GLY A 186 17.14 -8.39 -18.50
N ASN A 187 16.53 -7.45 -17.76
CA ASN A 187 17.27 -6.30 -17.20
C ASN A 187 18.36 -6.79 -16.25
N VAL A 188 19.55 -6.22 -16.34
CA VAL A 188 20.72 -6.55 -15.52
C VAL A 188 21.13 -5.34 -14.69
N GLY A 189 21.49 -5.56 -13.42
CA GLY A 189 22.01 -4.54 -12.51
C GLY A 189 20.96 -3.60 -11.92
N GLY A 190 19.71 -3.68 -12.37
CA GLY A 190 18.55 -2.99 -11.78
C GLY A 190 18.63 -1.47 -11.71
N GLN A 191 19.54 -0.83 -12.47
CA GLN A 191 19.75 0.62 -12.41
C GLN A 191 18.47 1.43 -12.57
N PRO A 192 17.51 1.12 -13.47
CA PRO A 192 16.26 1.86 -13.56
C PRO A 192 15.43 1.86 -12.29
N PHE A 193 15.48 0.79 -11.50
CA PHE A 193 14.63 0.58 -10.34
C PHE A 193 15.20 1.21 -9.07
N TRP A 194 16.46 0.92 -8.74
CA TRP A 194 17.09 1.50 -7.55
C TRP A 194 17.35 3.00 -7.71
N SER A 195 17.67 3.50 -8.92
CA SER A 195 17.84 4.94 -9.14
C SER A 195 16.51 5.70 -9.10
N TRP A 196 15.42 5.12 -9.66
CA TRP A 196 14.08 5.68 -9.51
C TRP A 196 13.65 5.74 -8.03
N TYR A 197 14.01 4.71 -7.25
CA TYR A 197 13.69 4.70 -5.83
C TYR A 197 14.37 5.85 -5.08
N GLY A 198 15.56 6.28 -5.51
CA GLY A 198 16.33 7.38 -4.95
C GLY A 198 17.74 6.99 -4.52
N PHE A 199 18.19 5.77 -4.80
CA PHE A 199 19.57 5.37 -4.50
C PHE A 199 20.55 5.88 -5.55
N SER A 200 21.73 6.35 -5.09
CA SER A 200 22.79 6.86 -5.96
C SER A 200 23.70 5.77 -6.50
N ASN A 201 23.71 4.59 -5.87
CA ASN A 201 24.53 3.44 -6.23
C ASN A 201 23.69 2.17 -6.20
N ARG A 202 24.23 1.09 -6.82
CA ARG A 202 23.58 -0.22 -6.78
C ARG A 202 23.37 -0.69 -5.33
N VAL A 203 22.14 -1.13 -5.08
CA VAL A 203 21.70 -1.78 -3.84
C VAL A 203 21.09 -3.15 -4.18
N GLU A 204 20.68 -3.92 -3.19
CA GLU A 204 19.76 -5.04 -3.41
C GLU A 204 18.40 -4.47 -3.87
N TRP A 205 17.96 -4.84 -5.07
CA TRP A 205 16.90 -4.11 -5.76
C TRP A 205 15.61 -4.91 -6.05
N CYS A 206 15.46 -6.09 -5.45
CA CYS A 206 14.22 -6.86 -5.60
C CYS A 206 12.96 -6.06 -5.17
N ALA A 207 13.01 -5.42 -4.00
CA ALA A 207 11.94 -4.59 -3.49
C ALA A 207 11.76 -3.29 -4.29
N CYS A 208 12.87 -2.68 -4.76
CA CYS A 208 12.81 -1.52 -5.65
C CYS A 208 12.13 -1.85 -6.98
N PHE A 209 12.36 -3.05 -7.53
CA PHE A 209 11.70 -3.53 -8.76
C PHE A 209 10.19 -3.66 -8.57
N VAL A 210 9.74 -4.32 -7.49
CA VAL A 210 8.31 -4.46 -7.19
C VAL A 210 7.67 -3.09 -7.00
N SER A 211 8.31 -2.20 -6.23
CA SER A 211 7.85 -0.82 -6.03
C SER A 211 7.76 -0.04 -7.34
N PHE A 212 8.75 -0.19 -8.23
CA PHE A 212 8.73 0.45 -9.54
C PHE A 212 7.55 -0.04 -10.38
N CYS A 213 7.34 -1.35 -10.48
CA CYS A 213 6.21 -1.93 -11.22
C CYS A 213 4.86 -1.48 -10.64
N ALA A 214 4.76 -1.40 -9.30
CA ALA A 214 3.57 -0.89 -8.62
C ALA A 214 3.33 0.60 -8.93
N ASN A 215 4.40 1.41 -9.01
CA ASN A 215 4.30 2.82 -9.40
C ASN A 215 3.78 2.99 -10.83
N GLU A 216 4.32 2.22 -11.79
CA GLU A 216 3.88 2.26 -13.19
C GLU A 216 2.40 1.91 -13.36
N CYS A 217 1.85 1.13 -12.43
CA CYS A 217 0.42 0.80 -12.37
C CYS A 217 -0.41 1.81 -11.56
N GLY A 218 0.20 2.83 -10.94
CA GLY A 218 -0.49 3.73 -10.02
C GLY A 218 -0.84 3.09 -8.67
N TYR A 219 -0.33 1.89 -8.35
CA TYR A 219 -0.71 1.15 -7.15
C TYR A 219 -0.12 1.72 -5.87
N ILE A 220 1.04 2.39 -5.95
CA ILE A 220 1.61 3.11 -4.80
C ILE A 220 0.72 4.30 -4.45
N GLU A 221 0.35 5.07 -5.45
CA GLU A 221 -0.48 6.26 -5.32
C GLU A 221 -1.88 5.92 -4.81
N ALA A 222 -2.45 4.81 -5.29
CA ALA A 222 -3.72 4.27 -4.83
C ALA A 222 -3.65 3.62 -3.43
N GLY A 223 -2.47 3.46 -2.84
CA GLY A 223 -2.28 2.80 -1.54
C GLY A 223 -2.55 1.29 -1.56
N ILE A 224 -2.43 0.64 -2.72
CA ILE A 224 -2.63 -0.80 -2.91
C ILE A 224 -1.36 -1.57 -2.57
N ILE A 225 -0.21 -1.04 -2.98
CA ILE A 225 1.13 -1.57 -2.70
C ILE A 225 1.99 -0.43 -2.18
N PRO A 226 2.78 -0.61 -1.10
CA PRO A 226 3.65 0.45 -0.58
C PRO A 226 4.84 0.69 -1.52
N LYS A 227 5.46 1.87 -1.43
CA LYS A 227 6.82 2.08 -1.92
C LYS A 227 7.79 1.54 -0.87
N PHE A 228 8.54 0.50 -1.18
CA PHE A 228 9.44 -0.14 -0.21
C PHE A 228 10.75 -0.61 -0.88
N ALA A 229 11.84 -0.62 -0.10
CA ALA A 229 13.16 -1.12 -0.49
C ALA A 229 13.65 -2.24 0.42
N SER A 230 13.02 -2.43 1.59
CA SER A 230 13.29 -3.54 2.51
C SER A 230 12.14 -4.53 2.49
N CYS A 231 12.44 -5.81 2.22
CA CYS A 231 11.43 -6.85 2.17
C CYS A 231 10.72 -7.02 3.52
N GLN A 232 11.47 -7.19 4.61
CA GLN A 232 10.88 -7.47 5.93
C GLN A 232 10.36 -6.22 6.63
N SER A 233 11.21 -5.19 6.81
CA SER A 233 10.87 -4.06 7.68
C SER A 233 9.89 -3.08 7.07
N GLU A 234 9.76 -3.07 5.74
CA GLU A 234 8.84 -2.18 5.03
C GLU A 234 7.73 -2.98 4.34
N GLY A 235 8.07 -3.93 3.46
CA GLY A 235 7.09 -4.68 2.68
C GLY A 235 6.20 -5.56 3.54
N VAL A 236 6.75 -6.59 4.18
CA VAL A 236 5.99 -7.53 5.03
C VAL A 236 5.24 -6.79 6.13
N ALA A 237 5.91 -5.86 6.83
CA ALA A 237 5.31 -5.09 7.90
C ALA A 237 4.09 -4.30 7.42
N TRP A 238 4.17 -3.69 6.23
CA TRP A 238 3.05 -2.96 5.66
C TRP A 238 1.86 -3.87 5.33
N PHE A 239 2.09 -5.00 4.63
CA PHE A 239 1.02 -5.95 4.26
C PHE A 239 0.36 -6.56 5.51
N GLN A 240 1.14 -6.84 6.57
CA GLN A 240 0.60 -7.29 7.85
C GLN A 240 -0.27 -6.21 8.52
N THR A 241 0.21 -4.97 8.55
CA THR A 241 -0.53 -3.84 9.15
C THR A 241 -1.84 -3.56 8.41
N CYS A 242 -1.86 -3.76 7.09
CA CYS A 242 -3.05 -3.59 6.27
C CYS A 242 -4.01 -4.80 6.29
N GLY A 243 -3.66 -5.89 6.99
CA GLY A 243 -4.46 -7.13 7.01
C GLY A 243 -4.48 -7.87 5.67
N LEU A 244 -3.52 -7.60 4.79
CA LEU A 244 -3.39 -8.20 3.45
C LEU A 244 -2.41 -9.36 3.42
N TRP A 245 -1.71 -9.61 4.54
CA TRP A 245 -0.75 -10.70 4.64
C TRP A 245 -1.46 -12.05 4.66
N GLN A 246 -1.00 -12.94 3.78
CA GLN A 246 -1.42 -14.34 3.76
C GLN A 246 -0.23 -15.22 4.11
N ASP A 247 -0.49 -16.33 4.79
CA ASP A 247 0.54 -17.31 5.10
C ASP A 247 0.80 -18.28 3.92
N ARG A 248 1.76 -19.18 4.09
CA ARG A 248 2.16 -20.14 3.06
C ARG A 248 1.08 -21.16 2.66
N THR A 249 -0.07 -21.20 3.33
CA THR A 249 -1.20 -22.07 2.94
C THR A 249 -2.10 -21.43 1.89
N TYR A 250 -1.94 -20.13 1.67
CA TYR A 250 -2.62 -19.39 0.63
C TYR A 250 -2.10 -19.79 -0.76
N ILE A 251 -3.00 -20.02 -1.71
CA ILE A 251 -2.63 -20.24 -3.11
C ILE A 251 -2.58 -18.89 -3.82
N PRO A 252 -1.39 -18.42 -4.22
CA PRO A 252 -1.25 -17.10 -4.81
C PRO A 252 -2.00 -16.97 -6.14
N GLN A 253 -2.36 -15.74 -6.49
CA GLN A 253 -2.96 -15.38 -7.75
C GLN A 253 -2.07 -14.42 -8.55
N ALA A 254 -2.30 -14.31 -9.87
CA ALA A 254 -1.56 -13.36 -10.70
C ALA A 254 -1.69 -11.94 -10.18
N GLY A 255 -0.56 -11.25 -10.00
CA GLY A 255 -0.47 -9.90 -9.44
C GLY A 255 -0.21 -9.84 -7.94
N ASP A 256 -0.28 -10.97 -7.22
CA ASP A 256 0.10 -11.01 -5.80
C ASP A 256 1.60 -10.73 -5.64
N ILE A 257 1.96 -10.14 -4.50
CA ILE A 257 3.34 -9.92 -4.10
C ILE A 257 3.76 -11.07 -3.19
N ILE A 258 4.77 -11.82 -3.62
CA ILE A 258 5.27 -12.98 -2.90
C ILE A 258 6.61 -12.67 -2.24
N PHE A 259 6.74 -13.02 -0.96
CA PHE A 259 7.95 -12.83 -0.17
C PHE A 259 8.60 -14.17 0.11
N PHE A 260 9.93 -14.19 0.13
CA PHE A 260 10.75 -15.38 0.35
C PHE A 260 11.73 -15.18 1.50
N ASP A 261 11.97 -16.23 2.25
CA ASP A 261 13.05 -16.36 3.22
C ASP A 261 14.06 -17.38 2.66
N TRP A 262 15.08 -16.89 1.96
CA TRP A 262 16.10 -17.73 1.32
C TRP A 262 17.45 -17.70 2.04
N SER A 263 17.57 -16.86 3.05
CA SER A 263 18.81 -16.78 3.82
C SER A 263 19.08 -18.09 4.56
N ASN A 264 20.35 -18.41 4.72
CA ASN A 264 20.75 -19.58 5.51
C ASN A 264 20.32 -19.51 6.99
N SER A 265 19.84 -18.35 7.44
CA SER A 265 19.33 -18.17 8.80
C SER A 265 17.99 -18.86 9.00
N ASN A 266 17.16 -18.96 7.94
CA ASN A 266 15.80 -19.52 7.96
C ASN A 266 15.03 -19.02 9.20
N ASP A 267 15.13 -17.71 9.45
CA ASP A 267 14.67 -17.06 10.68
C ASP A 267 13.23 -16.54 10.57
N GLY A 268 12.53 -16.85 9.48
CA GLY A 268 11.17 -16.44 9.19
C GLY A 268 11.03 -15.00 8.73
N LYS A 269 12.15 -14.33 8.38
CA LYS A 269 12.15 -12.98 7.84
C LYS A 269 12.37 -12.99 6.34
N ALA A 270 11.59 -12.20 5.64
CA ALA A 270 11.72 -12.09 4.19
C ALA A 270 12.98 -11.32 3.79
N ASP A 271 13.76 -11.93 2.91
CA ASP A 271 14.97 -11.35 2.32
C ASP A 271 14.86 -11.16 0.80
N HIS A 272 13.79 -11.68 0.19
CA HIS A 272 13.53 -11.51 -1.24
C HIS A 272 12.03 -11.33 -1.51
N VAL A 273 11.70 -10.75 -2.69
CA VAL A 273 10.33 -10.46 -3.10
C VAL A 273 10.18 -10.53 -4.61
N GLY A 274 9.02 -11.00 -5.07
CA GLY A 274 8.65 -11.07 -6.47
C GLY A 274 7.17 -10.77 -6.71
N ILE A 275 6.79 -10.76 -7.98
CA ILE A 275 5.41 -10.58 -8.45
C ILE A 275 4.95 -11.93 -9.03
N VAL A 276 3.82 -12.43 -8.59
CA VAL A 276 3.24 -13.68 -9.12
C VAL A 276 2.71 -13.43 -10.53
N ASP A 277 3.25 -14.16 -11.52
CA ASP A 277 2.76 -14.12 -12.90
C ASP A 277 1.51 -15.00 -13.04
N ARG A 278 1.58 -16.24 -12.57
CA ARG A 278 0.47 -17.20 -12.58
C ARG A 278 0.75 -18.40 -11.68
N VAL A 279 -0.29 -19.15 -11.40
CA VAL A 279 -0.20 -20.48 -10.79
C VAL A 279 -0.75 -21.50 -11.76
N GLU A 280 0.02 -22.54 -12.07
CA GLU A 280 -0.34 -23.57 -13.02
C GLU A 280 0.32 -24.89 -12.63
N ASN A 281 -0.44 -26.01 -12.67
CA ASN A 281 0.07 -27.36 -12.37
C ASN A 281 0.82 -27.46 -11.04
N ASN A 282 0.25 -26.88 -9.97
CA ASN A 282 0.85 -26.80 -8.62
C ASN A 282 2.21 -26.09 -8.57
N LYS A 283 2.46 -25.15 -9.49
CA LYS A 283 3.65 -24.32 -9.53
C LYS A 283 3.27 -22.85 -9.56
N VAL A 284 4.02 -22.05 -8.82
CA VAL A 284 3.96 -20.58 -8.84
C VAL A 284 5.05 -20.08 -9.78
N TYR A 285 4.65 -19.32 -10.78
CA TYR A 285 5.54 -18.60 -11.69
C TYR A 285 5.61 -17.16 -11.21
N THR A 286 6.83 -16.65 -11.03
CA THR A 286 7.09 -15.30 -10.51
C THR A 286 7.95 -14.50 -11.47
N ILE A 287 7.85 -13.18 -11.39
CA ILE A 287 8.80 -12.26 -12.03
C ILE A 287 9.52 -11.52 -10.93
N GLU A 288 10.84 -11.62 -10.90
CA GLU A 288 11.67 -11.18 -9.79
C GLU A 288 12.83 -10.33 -10.29
N GLY A 289 13.04 -9.20 -9.62
CA GLY A 289 14.24 -8.41 -9.77
C GLY A 289 15.35 -8.87 -8.82
N ASN A 290 16.59 -8.59 -9.15
CA ASN A 290 17.75 -8.92 -8.30
C ASN A 290 17.88 -10.42 -7.97
N THR A 291 17.46 -11.27 -8.86
CA THR A 291 17.64 -12.72 -8.72
C THR A 291 18.97 -13.18 -9.34
N SER A 292 19.23 -14.50 -9.40
CA SER A 292 20.52 -15.05 -9.77
C SER A 292 21.10 -14.44 -11.06
N GLY A 293 22.32 -13.90 -10.99
CA GLY A 293 22.97 -13.15 -12.06
C GLY A 293 22.65 -11.66 -12.08
N ASP A 294 22.17 -11.11 -10.97
CA ASP A 294 21.81 -9.68 -10.84
C ASP A 294 20.79 -9.23 -11.90
N MET A 295 19.78 -10.07 -12.16
CA MET A 295 18.85 -9.89 -13.28
C MET A 295 17.39 -9.88 -12.84
N CYS A 296 16.54 -9.31 -13.71
CA CYS A 296 15.11 -9.55 -13.69
C CYS A 296 14.80 -10.81 -14.48
N LYS A 297 14.16 -11.79 -13.84
CA LYS A 297 13.85 -13.11 -14.44
C LYS A 297 12.46 -13.58 -14.07
N GLN A 298 11.94 -14.48 -14.93
CA GLN A 298 10.85 -15.36 -14.53
C GLN A 298 11.45 -16.60 -13.83
N ASN A 299 10.92 -16.91 -12.65
CA ASN A 299 11.28 -18.08 -11.86
C ASN A 299 10.04 -18.97 -11.66
N VAL A 300 10.25 -20.19 -11.17
CA VAL A 300 9.18 -21.14 -10.91
C VAL A 300 9.48 -21.93 -9.64
N TYR A 301 8.46 -22.08 -8.79
CA TYR A 301 8.53 -22.77 -7.51
C TYR A 301 7.36 -23.74 -7.37
N ASP A 302 7.51 -24.77 -6.56
CA ASP A 302 6.39 -25.62 -6.18
C ASP A 302 5.49 -24.87 -5.19
N VAL A 303 4.17 -25.04 -5.33
CA VAL A 303 3.21 -24.61 -4.30
C VAL A 303 3.37 -25.59 -3.15
N GLY A 304 4.03 -25.15 -2.07
CA GLY A 304 4.47 -25.97 -0.95
C GLY A 304 3.43 -26.17 0.13
#